data_2f161c04aef7bbbe80591146ee2e0a26
#
_entry.id   2f161c04aef7bbbe80591146ee2e0a26
#
_cell.length_a   1.000
_cell.length_b   1.000
_cell.length_c   1.000
_cell.angle_alpha   90.00
_cell.angle_beta   90.00
_cell.angle_gamma   90.00
#
_symmetry.space_group_name_H-M   'P 1'
#
loop_
_entity.id
_entity.type
_entity.pdbx_description
1 polymer ?
#
loop_
_entity_poly.entity_id
_entity_poly.type
_entity_poly.pdbx_seq_one_letter_code
_entity_poly.pdbx_strand_id
1 'polypeptide(L)'
;MAASTKFSLILFFICSLFLKGTLGEIVCEHLPTTVCSFAIASCGKRCLLETGYQCKTLEVVAKRMAPYIETDACVSACGLNRNSVGISSDKLLEPQFLAKLCSSNCYRNCPNIIDVYTKLADAEGVILRNLCEKQKIHLHRNMLERLSSGAAPGPIHHAALGPIGCQ
;
A
#
# COMPACT_ATOMS: atom_id res chain seq x y z
N MET A 1 -54.89 -22.99 2.28
CA MET A 1 -53.43 -23.05 2.18
C MET A 1 -52.78 -21.87 1.42
N ALA A 2 -53.51 -20.79 1.09
CA ALA A 2 -52.99 -19.65 0.31
C ALA A 2 -52.47 -18.45 1.14
N ALA A 3 -52.65 -18.47 2.47
CA ALA A 3 -52.25 -17.38 3.35
C ALA A 3 -50.75 -17.45 3.76
N SER A 4 -50.16 -18.65 3.79
CA SER A 4 -48.79 -18.88 4.25
C SER A 4 -47.71 -18.37 3.24
N THR A 5 -48.00 -18.44 1.95
CA THR A 5 -47.05 -18.01 0.90
C THR A 5 -46.95 -16.48 0.80
N LYS A 6 -48.03 -15.76 1.08
CA LYS A 6 -48.02 -14.28 1.07
C LYS A 6 -47.26 -13.71 2.26
N PHE A 7 -47.32 -14.34 3.42
CA PHE A 7 -46.55 -13.94 4.60
C PHE A 7 -45.07 -14.16 4.41
N SER A 8 -44.66 -15.26 3.77
CA SER A 8 -43.26 -15.57 3.46
C SER A 8 -42.65 -14.56 2.47
N LEU A 9 -43.39 -14.16 1.43
CA LEU A 9 -42.97 -13.16 0.47
C LEU A 9 -42.80 -11.76 1.09
N ILE A 10 -43.74 -11.38 1.97
CA ILE A 10 -43.66 -10.09 2.68
C ILE A 10 -42.45 -10.08 3.62
N LEU A 11 -42.21 -11.18 4.33
CA LEU A 11 -41.02 -11.31 5.20
C LEU A 11 -39.72 -11.25 4.40
N PHE A 12 -39.66 -11.88 3.22
CA PHE A 12 -38.52 -11.79 2.30
C PHE A 12 -38.27 -10.35 1.77
N PHE A 13 -39.35 -9.63 1.43
CA PHE A 13 -39.25 -8.25 1.00
C PHE A 13 -38.80 -7.31 2.13
N ILE A 14 -39.29 -7.52 3.33
CA ILE A 14 -38.91 -6.76 4.53
C ILE A 14 -37.45 -7.06 4.86
N CYS A 15 -37.01 -8.34 4.87
CA CYS A 15 -35.62 -8.72 5.09
C CYS A 15 -34.68 -8.16 4.02
N SER A 16 -35.09 -8.14 2.75
CA SER A 16 -34.26 -7.55 1.67
C SER A 16 -34.18 -6.02 1.72
N LEU A 17 -35.16 -5.35 2.33
CA LEU A 17 -35.12 -3.91 2.61
C LEU A 17 -34.21 -3.58 3.82
N PHE A 18 -34.16 -4.45 4.82
CA PHE A 18 -33.23 -4.30 5.96
C PHE A 18 -31.81 -4.77 5.65
N LEU A 19 -31.61 -5.65 4.65
CA LEU A 19 -30.29 -6.09 4.16
C LEU A 19 -29.62 -5.10 3.19
N LYS A 20 -30.27 -4.04 2.78
CA LYS A 20 -29.58 -2.82 2.34
C LYS A 20 -29.04 -2.15 3.62
N GLY A 21 -28.11 -2.89 4.26
CA GLY A 21 -27.28 -2.32 5.30
C GLY A 21 -26.78 -1.01 4.76
N THR A 22 -27.06 0.07 5.44
CA THR A 22 -26.40 1.34 5.29
C THR A 22 -24.91 1.02 5.37
N LEU A 23 -24.27 0.83 4.21
CA LEU A 23 -22.83 1.04 4.12
C LEU A 23 -22.70 2.48 4.60
N GLY A 24 -22.34 2.62 5.89
CA GLY A 24 -22.27 3.91 6.53
C GLY A 24 -21.46 4.84 5.64
N GLU A 25 -21.97 6.04 5.41
CA GLU A 25 -21.25 7.04 4.63
C GLU A 25 -19.85 7.20 5.21
N ILE A 26 -18.84 6.97 4.39
CA ILE A 26 -17.44 7.18 4.80
C ILE A 26 -17.18 8.68 4.79
N VAL A 27 -17.04 9.25 5.99
CA VAL A 27 -16.64 10.63 6.23
C VAL A 27 -15.26 10.60 6.87
N CYS A 28 -14.28 11.27 6.27
CA CYS A 28 -12.88 11.20 6.72
C CYS A 28 -12.73 11.58 8.20
N GLU A 29 -13.40 12.63 8.63
CA GLU A 29 -13.32 13.16 9.99
C GLU A 29 -13.85 12.18 11.06
N HIS A 30 -14.63 11.19 10.65
CA HIS A 30 -15.17 10.14 11.53
C HIS A 30 -14.35 8.86 11.51
N LEU A 31 -13.34 8.76 10.64
CA LEU A 31 -12.48 7.59 10.56
C LEU A 31 -11.45 7.58 11.70
N PRO A 32 -11.24 6.41 12.33
CA PRO A 32 -10.12 6.25 13.25
C PRO A 32 -8.79 6.42 12.49
N THR A 33 -7.78 6.91 13.18
CA THR A 33 -6.44 7.17 12.61
C THR A 33 -5.82 5.93 11.95
N THR A 34 -6.15 4.76 12.48
CA THR A 34 -5.66 3.46 11.98
C THR A 34 -6.15 3.07 10.58
N VAL A 35 -7.19 3.71 10.06
CA VAL A 35 -7.74 3.42 8.71
C VAL A 35 -7.85 4.67 7.84
N CYS A 36 -7.46 5.82 8.37
CA CYS A 36 -7.57 7.12 7.70
C CYS A 36 -6.72 7.20 6.43
N SER A 37 -5.43 6.87 6.55
CA SER A 37 -4.50 6.99 5.42
C SER A 37 -4.92 6.11 4.26
N PHE A 38 -4.97 6.71 3.08
CA PHE A 38 -5.40 6.07 1.83
C PHE A 38 -6.88 5.67 1.76
N ALA A 39 -7.73 6.18 2.66
CA ALA A 39 -9.17 6.05 2.52
C ALA A 39 -9.73 7.08 1.52
N ILE A 40 -10.92 6.76 0.98
CA ILE A 40 -11.69 7.64 0.08
C ILE A 40 -13.09 7.73 0.65
N ALA A 41 -13.52 8.95 0.96
CA ALA A 41 -14.84 9.25 1.46
C ALA A 41 -15.93 8.92 0.44
N SER A 42 -17.17 8.79 0.88
CA SER A 42 -18.33 8.53 0.02
C SER A 42 -18.55 9.62 -1.04
N CYS A 43 -18.15 10.85 -0.76
CA CYS A 43 -18.15 11.95 -1.73
C CYS A 43 -17.04 11.85 -2.80
N GLY A 44 -16.14 10.86 -2.71
CA GLY A 44 -15.04 10.64 -3.63
C GLY A 44 -13.79 11.45 -3.33
N LYS A 45 -13.73 12.21 -2.24
CA LYS A 45 -12.54 12.91 -1.79
C LYS A 45 -11.64 11.99 -0.97
N ARG A 46 -10.32 12.21 -1.03
CA ARG A 46 -9.35 11.42 -0.28
C ARG A 46 -9.26 11.86 1.17
N CYS A 47 -8.99 10.89 2.04
CA CYS A 47 -8.71 11.14 3.45
C CYS A 47 -7.19 11.23 3.69
N LEU A 48 -6.79 12.10 4.59
CA LEU A 48 -5.41 12.32 4.97
C LEU A 48 -5.28 12.39 6.48
N LEU A 49 -4.24 11.77 7.01
CA LEU A 49 -3.86 11.93 8.41
C LEU A 49 -3.01 13.19 8.56
N GLU A 50 -3.49 14.16 9.36
CA GLU A 50 -2.76 15.39 9.67
C GLU A 50 -1.96 15.30 10.97
N THR A 51 -1.11 16.30 11.18
CA THR A 51 -0.42 16.53 12.47
C THR A 51 -1.43 16.61 13.60
N GLY A 52 -1.21 15.86 14.69
CA GLY A 52 -2.17 15.72 15.79
C GLY A 52 -3.09 14.49 15.65
N TYR A 53 -2.84 13.64 14.66
CA TYR A 53 -3.56 12.38 14.45
C TYR A 53 -5.07 12.57 14.22
N GLN A 54 -5.41 13.58 13.43
CA GLN A 54 -6.78 13.79 12.96
C GLN A 54 -6.90 13.37 11.49
N CYS A 55 -7.98 12.66 11.18
CA CYS A 55 -8.30 12.33 9.81
C CYS A 55 -9.08 13.48 9.19
N LYS A 56 -8.64 13.97 8.04
CA LYS A 56 -9.28 15.09 7.33
C LYS A 56 -9.53 14.78 5.88
N THR A 57 -10.53 15.42 5.32
CA THR A 57 -10.86 15.37 3.89
C THR A 57 -9.92 16.25 3.09
N LEU A 58 -9.30 15.67 2.07
CA LEU A 58 -8.47 16.37 1.09
C LEU A 58 -9.32 16.76 -0.14
N GLU A 59 -9.00 17.90 -0.77
CA GLU A 59 -9.69 18.32 -2.01
C GLU A 59 -9.33 17.45 -3.24
N VAL A 60 -8.49 16.43 -3.07
CA VAL A 60 -8.11 15.50 -4.13
C VAL A 60 -9.20 14.45 -4.35
N VAL A 61 -9.71 14.37 -5.56
CA VAL A 61 -10.85 13.54 -5.93
C VAL A 61 -10.42 12.21 -6.56
N ALA A 62 -11.05 11.11 -6.10
CA ALA A 62 -10.89 9.76 -6.62
C ALA A 62 -12.26 9.04 -6.77
N LYS A 63 -13.22 9.71 -7.43
CA LYS A 63 -14.64 9.26 -7.52
C LYS A 63 -14.83 7.81 -7.98
N ARG A 64 -13.98 7.31 -8.89
CA ARG A 64 -14.10 5.95 -9.43
C ARG A 64 -13.84 4.85 -8.40
N MET A 65 -13.21 5.19 -7.28
CA MET A 65 -12.84 4.25 -6.21
C MET A 65 -13.61 4.52 -4.91
N ALA A 66 -14.55 5.44 -4.89
CA ALA A 66 -15.33 5.79 -3.70
C ALA A 66 -16.58 4.89 -3.55
N PRO A 67 -16.99 4.57 -2.32
CA PRO A 67 -16.25 4.71 -1.08
C PRO A 67 -15.22 3.58 -0.92
N TYR A 68 -14.07 3.84 -0.28
CA TYR A 68 -13.02 2.83 -0.15
C TYR A 68 -12.14 3.06 1.08
N ILE A 69 -11.79 2.00 1.77
CA ILE A 69 -10.76 1.99 2.80
C ILE A 69 -9.67 1.04 2.34
N GLU A 70 -8.42 1.52 2.27
CA GLU A 70 -7.31 0.71 1.83
C GLU A 70 -7.03 -0.45 2.79
N THR A 71 -6.63 -1.58 2.26
CA THR A 71 -6.29 -2.77 3.04
C THR A 71 -4.88 -2.68 3.64
N ASP A 72 -4.67 -3.30 4.80
CA ASP A 72 -3.35 -3.38 5.42
C ASP A 72 -2.35 -4.17 4.58
N ALA A 73 -2.85 -5.16 3.83
CA ALA A 73 -2.06 -5.92 2.88
C ALA A 73 -1.46 -5.01 1.80
N CYS A 74 -2.27 -4.09 1.23
CA CYS A 74 -1.80 -3.12 0.25
C CYS A 74 -0.84 -2.08 0.84
N VAL A 75 -1.18 -1.54 2.02
CA VAL A 75 -0.30 -0.58 2.71
C VAL A 75 1.08 -1.20 2.96
N SER A 76 1.11 -2.43 3.46
CA SER A 76 2.36 -3.17 3.71
C SER A 76 3.10 -3.53 2.43
N ALA A 77 2.40 -4.07 1.42
CA ALA A 77 3.00 -4.46 0.14
C ALA A 77 3.64 -3.27 -0.59
N CYS A 78 3.05 -2.09 -0.48
CA CYS A 78 3.57 -0.86 -1.06
C CYS A 78 4.65 -0.18 -0.19
N GLY A 79 4.97 -0.72 0.99
CA GLY A 79 5.97 -0.17 1.89
C GLY A 79 5.55 1.12 2.59
N LEU A 80 4.26 1.25 2.81
CA LEU A 80 3.66 2.40 3.48
C LEU A 80 3.34 2.09 4.95
N ASN A 81 3.04 3.13 5.71
CA ASN A 81 2.61 3.03 7.10
C ASN A 81 1.29 3.80 7.27
N ARG A 82 0.33 3.21 7.96
CA ARG A 82 -0.95 3.85 8.28
C ARG A 82 -0.81 5.11 9.13
N ASN A 83 0.21 5.15 9.97
CA ASN A 83 0.48 6.28 10.85
C ASN A 83 1.28 7.40 10.18
N SER A 84 1.59 7.28 8.88
CA SER A 84 2.27 8.34 8.15
C SER A 84 1.36 9.56 8.04
N VAL A 85 1.84 10.67 8.57
CA VAL A 85 1.21 11.98 8.44
C VAL A 85 1.54 12.54 7.06
N GLY A 86 0.53 13.00 6.36
CA GLY A 86 0.71 13.52 5.01
C GLY A 86 1.03 12.43 3.96
N ILE A 87 1.06 12.86 2.72
CA ILE A 87 1.50 12.06 1.57
C ILE A 87 2.40 12.98 0.76
N SER A 88 3.70 12.61 0.60
CA SER A 88 4.68 13.42 -0.12
C SER A 88 5.24 12.68 -1.33
N SER A 89 5.54 13.43 -2.38
CA SER A 89 6.29 12.98 -3.55
C SER A 89 7.74 12.63 -3.22
N ASP A 90 8.32 13.19 -2.14
CA ASP A 90 9.70 12.93 -1.73
C ASP A 90 10.00 11.44 -1.56
N LYS A 91 8.99 10.65 -1.16
CA LYS A 91 9.13 9.20 -1.07
C LYS A 91 9.50 8.52 -2.39
N LEU A 92 9.17 9.12 -3.52
CA LEU A 92 9.55 8.60 -4.84
C LEU A 92 11.06 8.68 -5.08
N LEU A 93 11.79 9.49 -4.30
CA LEU A 93 13.25 9.60 -4.34
C LEU A 93 13.93 8.51 -3.50
N GLU A 94 13.19 7.82 -2.62
CA GLU A 94 13.74 6.75 -1.80
C GLU A 94 13.79 5.43 -2.59
N PRO A 95 14.99 4.87 -2.89
CA PRO A 95 15.08 3.66 -3.73
C PRO A 95 14.38 2.44 -3.13
N GLN A 96 14.39 2.32 -1.80
CA GLN A 96 13.75 1.19 -1.09
C GLN A 96 12.23 1.28 -1.16
N PHE A 97 11.67 2.47 -1.00
CA PHE A 97 10.25 2.70 -1.16
C PHE A 97 9.81 2.48 -2.61
N LEU A 98 10.54 3.06 -3.56
CA LEU A 98 10.25 2.92 -4.98
C LEU A 98 10.29 1.44 -5.43
N ALA A 99 11.23 0.64 -4.90
CA ALA A 99 11.29 -0.79 -5.18
C ALA A 99 10.03 -1.53 -4.72
N LYS A 100 9.49 -1.20 -3.54
CA LYS A 100 8.24 -1.77 -3.03
C LYS A 100 7.03 -1.30 -3.81
N LEU A 101 6.93 0.00 -4.08
CA LEU A 101 5.84 0.61 -4.87
C LEU A 101 5.77 -0.03 -6.27
N CYS A 102 6.93 -0.24 -6.91
CA CYS A 102 7.03 -0.83 -8.25
C CYS A 102 7.00 -2.37 -8.26
N SER A 103 6.88 -3.01 -7.10
CA SER A 103 6.74 -4.46 -7.00
C SER A 103 5.41 -4.92 -7.63
N SER A 104 5.35 -6.15 -8.13
CA SER A 104 4.11 -6.70 -8.70
C SER A 104 2.97 -6.72 -7.68
N ASN A 105 3.28 -6.96 -6.41
CA ASN A 105 2.30 -7.04 -5.34
C ASN A 105 1.63 -5.68 -5.06
N CYS A 106 2.38 -4.59 -5.09
CA CYS A 106 1.83 -3.25 -4.95
C CYS A 106 1.24 -2.74 -6.27
N TYR A 107 2.05 -2.72 -7.33
CA TYR A 107 1.72 -2.04 -8.58
C TYR A 107 0.47 -2.59 -9.27
N ARG A 108 0.23 -3.91 -9.19
CA ARG A 108 -0.92 -4.57 -9.84
C ARG A 108 -2.14 -4.68 -8.93
N ASN A 109 -1.93 -4.84 -7.62
CA ASN A 109 -3.01 -5.23 -6.71
C ASN A 109 -3.54 -4.08 -5.86
N CYS A 110 -2.84 -2.94 -5.83
CA CYS A 110 -3.17 -1.82 -4.94
C CYS A 110 -3.47 -0.53 -5.72
N PRO A 111 -4.54 -0.51 -6.52
CA PRO A 111 -4.84 0.57 -7.47
C PRO A 111 -5.01 1.93 -6.80
N ASN A 112 -5.55 1.98 -5.60
CA ASN A 112 -5.75 3.22 -4.87
C ASN A 112 -4.40 3.90 -4.51
N ILE A 113 -3.45 3.14 -3.99
CA ILE A 113 -2.11 3.64 -3.66
C ILE A 113 -1.36 4.06 -4.93
N ILE A 114 -1.45 3.26 -5.98
CA ILE A 114 -0.82 3.56 -7.27
C ILE A 114 -1.40 4.83 -7.89
N ASP A 115 -2.72 5.07 -7.80
CA ASP A 115 -3.34 6.32 -8.29
C ASP A 115 -2.79 7.55 -7.54
N VAL A 116 -2.61 7.46 -6.21
CA VAL A 116 -2.00 8.55 -5.42
C VAL A 116 -0.60 8.87 -5.93
N TYR A 117 0.28 7.86 -5.99
CA TYR A 117 1.68 8.08 -6.37
C TYR A 117 1.85 8.39 -7.86
N THR A 118 0.93 7.96 -8.73
CA THR A 118 0.90 8.40 -10.12
C THR A 118 0.62 9.89 -10.19
N LYS A 119 -0.39 10.40 -9.49
CA LYS A 119 -0.71 11.84 -9.46
C LYS A 119 0.40 12.69 -8.85
N LEU A 120 1.07 12.17 -7.81
CA LEU A 120 2.22 12.85 -7.22
C LEU A 120 3.41 12.89 -8.19
N ALA A 121 3.70 11.80 -8.88
CA ALA A 121 4.74 11.76 -9.91
C ALA A 121 4.44 12.71 -11.07
N ASP A 122 3.19 12.72 -11.55
CA ASP A 122 2.74 13.62 -12.61
C ASP A 122 2.87 15.09 -12.20
N ALA A 123 2.59 15.43 -10.95
CA ALA A 123 2.77 16.78 -10.41
C ALA A 123 4.24 17.22 -10.41
N GLU A 124 5.17 16.28 -10.25
CA GLU A 124 6.63 16.51 -10.36
C GLU A 124 7.13 16.41 -11.81
N GLY A 125 6.24 16.28 -12.79
CA GLY A 125 6.60 16.15 -14.21
C GLY A 125 7.24 14.79 -14.56
N VAL A 126 7.02 13.76 -13.75
CA VAL A 126 7.61 12.44 -13.92
C VAL A 126 6.52 11.37 -14.08
N ILE A 127 6.73 10.43 -14.99
CA ILE A 127 5.81 9.31 -15.19
C ILE A 127 6.21 8.15 -14.28
N LEU A 128 5.33 7.76 -13.35
CA LEU A 128 5.59 6.67 -12.38
C LEU A 128 6.03 5.37 -13.06
N ARG A 129 5.43 5.01 -14.19
CA ARG A 129 5.82 3.83 -14.97
C ARG A 129 7.31 3.87 -15.35
N ASN A 130 7.79 5.00 -15.83
CA ASN A 130 9.19 5.16 -16.26
C ASN A 130 10.15 5.06 -15.07
N LEU A 131 9.73 5.59 -13.89
CA LEU A 131 10.49 5.41 -12.64
C LEU A 131 10.59 3.93 -12.28
N CYS A 132 9.49 3.20 -12.36
CA CYS A 132 9.46 1.78 -12.05
C CYS A 132 10.29 0.93 -13.03
N GLU A 133 10.31 1.26 -14.31
CA GLU A 133 11.14 0.59 -15.30
C GLU A 133 12.64 0.82 -15.03
N LYS A 134 13.03 2.06 -14.77
CA LYS A 134 14.41 2.41 -14.37
C LYS A 134 14.82 1.66 -13.10
N GLN A 135 13.95 1.61 -12.10
CA GLN A 135 14.23 0.90 -10.85
C GLN A 135 14.48 -0.60 -11.06
N LYS A 136 13.72 -1.25 -11.92
CA LYS A 136 13.94 -2.67 -12.27
C LYS A 136 15.29 -2.90 -12.94
N ILE A 137 15.70 -2.01 -13.84
CA ILE A 137 16.99 -2.09 -14.53
C ILE A 137 18.16 -1.94 -13.51
N HIS A 138 18.04 -1.00 -12.58
CA HIS A 138 19.04 -0.83 -11.51
C HIS A 138 19.15 -2.04 -10.59
N LEU A 139 18.02 -2.60 -10.17
CA LEU A 139 18.00 -3.83 -9.36
C LEU A 139 18.64 -5.00 -10.10
N HIS A 140 18.37 -5.14 -11.39
CA HIS A 140 18.96 -6.20 -12.21
C HIS A 140 20.48 -6.04 -12.35
N ARG A 141 20.97 -4.82 -12.62
CA ARG A 141 22.42 -4.53 -12.65
C ARG A 141 23.10 -4.84 -11.32
N ASN A 142 22.55 -4.37 -10.21
CA ASN A 142 23.09 -4.64 -8.89
C ASN A 142 23.13 -6.13 -8.54
N MET A 143 22.14 -6.91 -9.00
CA MET A 143 22.17 -8.36 -8.87
C MET A 143 23.28 -9.01 -9.70
N LEU A 144 23.43 -8.59 -10.96
CA LEU A 144 24.49 -9.11 -11.84
C LEU A 144 25.87 -8.76 -11.31
N GLU A 145 26.08 -7.54 -10.81
CA GLU A 145 27.34 -7.13 -10.18
C GLU A 145 27.67 -7.96 -8.94
N ARG A 146 26.67 -8.24 -8.09
CA ARG A 146 26.85 -9.11 -6.91
C ARG A 146 27.14 -10.56 -7.31
N LEU A 147 26.53 -11.07 -8.39
CA LEU A 147 26.78 -12.42 -8.89
C LEU A 147 28.12 -12.51 -9.60
N SER A 148 28.56 -11.45 -10.32
CA SER A 148 29.85 -11.42 -11.02
C SER A 148 31.03 -11.10 -10.10
N SER A 149 30.79 -10.36 -9.03
CA SER A 149 31.74 -10.16 -7.93
C SER A 149 31.73 -11.31 -6.93
N GLY A 150 31.31 -12.51 -7.40
CA GLY A 150 31.33 -13.73 -6.60
C GLY A 150 32.63 -13.81 -5.84
N ALA A 151 32.55 -13.62 -4.50
CA ALA A 151 33.69 -13.69 -3.62
C ALA A 151 34.41 -15.01 -3.90
N ALA A 152 35.56 -14.92 -4.51
CA ALA A 152 36.49 -16.05 -4.49
C ALA A 152 36.61 -16.44 -3.02
N PRO A 153 36.45 -17.73 -2.65
CA PRO A 153 36.62 -18.15 -1.29
C PRO A 153 38.01 -17.70 -0.84
N GLY A 154 38.04 -16.75 0.08
CA GLY A 154 39.29 -16.26 0.65
C GLY A 154 40.08 -17.45 1.20
N PRO A 155 41.42 -17.42 1.14
CA PRO A 155 42.23 -18.52 1.60
C PRO A 155 41.85 -18.83 3.06
N ILE A 156 41.49 -20.09 3.30
CA ILE A 156 41.21 -20.61 4.65
C ILE A 156 42.54 -20.54 5.38
N HIS A 157 42.69 -19.56 6.26
CA HIS A 157 43.83 -19.56 7.20
C HIS A 157 43.62 -20.77 8.12
N HIS A 158 44.28 -21.87 7.78
CA HIS A 158 44.55 -22.94 8.75
C HIS A 158 45.38 -22.31 9.85
N ALA A 159 44.76 -22.13 11.00
CA ALA A 159 45.46 -21.80 12.23
C ALA A 159 46.48 -22.93 12.44
N ALA A 160 47.75 -22.62 12.29
CA ALA A 160 48.83 -23.54 12.65
C ALA A 160 48.75 -23.79 14.16
N LEU A 161 48.47 -25.03 14.54
CA LEU A 161 48.62 -25.52 15.91
C LEU A 161 50.11 -25.40 16.26
N GLY A 162 50.46 -24.44 17.11
CA GLY A 162 51.79 -24.36 17.72
C GLY A 162 52.07 -25.58 18.58
N PRO A 163 53.33 -25.98 18.70
CA PRO A 163 53.73 -27.16 19.43
C PRO A 163 53.45 -27.00 20.94
N ILE A 164 52.84 -28.02 21.52
CA ILE A 164 52.62 -28.17 22.97
C ILE A 164 53.96 -28.48 23.59
N GLY A 165 54.62 -27.53 24.25
CA GLY A 165 55.78 -27.73 25.07
C GLY A 165 55.37 -28.19 26.46
N CYS A 166 55.78 -29.39 26.84
CA CYS A 166 55.76 -29.86 28.22
C CYS A 166 56.94 -29.20 28.99
N GLN A 167 56.66 -28.57 30.12
CA GLN A 167 57.43 -28.58 31.38
C GLN A 167 56.52 -28.16 32.53
#